data_49d221c1236e8fd5f4aa2ab58615f7cc
#
_entry.id   49d221c1236e8fd5f4aa2ab58615f7cc
#
_cell.length_a   1.000
_cell.length_b   1.000
_cell.length_c   1.000
_cell.angle_alpha   90.00
_cell.angle_beta   90.00
_cell.angle_gamma   90.00
#
_symmetry.space_group_name_H-M   'P 1'
#
loop_
_entity.id
_entity.type
_entity.pdbx_description
1 polymer ?
#
loop_
_entity_poly.entity_id
_entity_poly.type
_entity_poly.pdbx_seq_one_letter_code
_entity_poly.pdbx_strand_id
1 'polypeptide(L)'
;MATVVYFEAGPAWSRNGATAVRDALVVTARRFDSDILLIANGRRGNAKDGMAMSSLQVRRGTSAQVLASGPDEEAALRALLPLLQEG
;
A
#
# COMPACT_ATOMS: atom_id res chain seq x y z
N MET A 1 -1.28 13.76 12.91
CA MET A 1 -2.46 12.89 13.02
C MET A 1 -2.38 11.83 11.95
N ALA A 2 -2.84 10.62 12.22
CA ALA A 2 -2.77 9.53 11.26
C ALA A 2 -4.13 9.24 10.64
N THR A 3 -4.14 8.90 9.36
CA THR A 3 -5.36 8.49 8.65
C THR A 3 -5.24 7.02 8.27
N VAL A 4 -6.24 6.23 8.63
CA VAL A 4 -6.29 4.79 8.35
C VAL A 4 -7.43 4.51 7.40
N VAL A 5 -7.15 3.72 6.34
CA VAL A 5 -8.18 3.26 5.41
C VAL A 5 -8.10 1.74 5.30
N TYR A 6 -9.24 1.09 5.45
CA TYR A 6 -9.37 -0.35 5.25
C TYR A 6 -9.72 -0.59 3.78
N PHE A 7 -9.11 -1.61 3.20
CA PHE A 7 -9.36 -1.94 1.80
C PHE A 7 -9.18 -3.43 1.54
N GLU A 8 -9.68 -3.87 0.41
CA GLU A 8 -9.44 -5.22 -0.10
C GLU A 8 -8.58 -5.11 -1.35
N ALA A 9 -7.50 -5.88 -1.40
CA ALA A 9 -6.57 -5.84 -2.52
C ALA A 9 -7.25 -6.24 -3.83
N GLY A 10 -7.06 -5.43 -4.86
CA GLY A 10 -7.72 -5.59 -6.14
C GLY A 10 -7.11 -6.66 -7.04
N PRO A 11 -7.66 -6.81 -8.26
CA PRO A 11 -7.23 -7.86 -9.19
C PRO A 11 -5.77 -7.82 -9.60
N ALA A 12 -5.15 -6.64 -9.61
CA ALA A 12 -3.74 -6.53 -9.98
C ALA A 12 -2.80 -7.19 -8.98
N TRP A 13 -3.28 -7.47 -7.78
CA TRP A 13 -2.52 -8.21 -6.78
C TRP A 13 -2.55 -9.72 -7.01
N SER A 14 -3.06 -10.15 -8.15
CA SER A 14 -2.99 -11.52 -8.56
C SER A 14 -1.52 -11.92 -8.84
N ARG A 15 -1.28 -13.23 -8.91
CA ARG A 15 0.04 -13.81 -9.01
C ARG A 15 0.97 -13.13 -10.03
N ASN A 16 0.43 -12.81 -11.22
CA ASN A 16 1.24 -12.27 -12.31
C ASN A 16 1.40 -10.74 -12.23
N GLY A 17 0.52 -10.05 -11.54
CA GLY A 17 0.53 -8.59 -11.46
C GLY A 17 1.11 -8.02 -10.17
N ALA A 18 1.28 -8.87 -9.15
CA ALA A 18 1.63 -8.38 -7.82
C ALA A 18 2.97 -7.64 -7.77
N THR A 19 3.97 -8.10 -8.50
CA THR A 19 5.28 -7.42 -8.51
C THR A 19 5.16 -6.02 -9.11
N ALA A 20 4.47 -5.90 -10.23
CA ALA A 20 4.31 -4.61 -10.91
C ALA A 20 3.56 -3.61 -10.03
N VAL A 21 2.48 -4.05 -9.38
CA VAL A 21 1.69 -3.16 -8.53
C VAL A 21 2.45 -2.78 -7.26
N ARG A 22 3.23 -3.71 -6.69
CA ARG A 22 4.10 -3.39 -5.56
C ARG A 22 5.14 -2.34 -5.92
N ASP A 23 5.78 -2.49 -7.06
CA ASP A 23 6.77 -1.52 -7.52
C ASP A 23 6.15 -0.15 -7.73
N ALA A 24 4.98 -0.10 -8.35
CA ALA A 24 4.25 1.16 -8.54
C ALA A 24 3.87 1.79 -7.20
N LEU A 25 3.45 0.98 -6.24
CA LEU A 25 3.09 1.43 -4.90
C LEU A 25 4.29 2.08 -4.20
N VAL A 26 5.44 1.43 -4.24
CA VAL A 26 6.67 1.93 -3.60
C VAL A 26 7.10 3.24 -4.25
N VAL A 27 7.13 3.31 -5.58
CA VAL A 27 7.51 4.52 -6.30
C VAL A 27 6.57 5.67 -5.96
N THR A 28 5.28 5.40 -5.94
CA THR A 28 4.27 6.42 -5.62
C THR A 28 4.41 6.86 -4.17
N ALA A 29 4.57 5.93 -3.23
CA ALA A 29 4.70 6.24 -1.81
C ALA A 29 5.91 7.14 -1.54
N ARG A 30 7.00 6.95 -2.26
CA ARG A 30 8.23 7.75 -2.08
C ARG A 30 8.08 9.21 -2.50
N ARG A 31 7.02 9.56 -3.21
CA ARG A 31 6.77 10.94 -3.61
C ARG A 31 6.25 11.80 -2.46
N PHE A 32 5.79 11.17 -1.39
CA PHE A 32 5.15 11.87 -0.28
C PHE A 32 6.08 11.92 0.93
N ASP A 33 5.93 13.00 1.70
CA ASP A 33 6.72 13.19 2.92
C ASP A 33 6.14 12.42 4.11
N SER A 34 4.86 12.06 4.04
CA SER A 34 4.21 11.31 5.10
C SER A 34 4.78 9.91 5.24
N ASP A 35 4.76 9.39 6.46
CA ASP A 35 5.02 7.97 6.70
C ASP A 35 3.81 7.16 6.23
N ILE A 36 4.05 6.11 5.48
CA ILE A 36 2.99 5.26 4.94
C ILE A 36 3.28 3.82 5.32
N LEU A 37 2.32 3.22 6.02
CA LEU A 37 2.43 1.87 6.54
C LEU A 37 1.31 1.01 5.95
N LEU A 38 1.66 -0.16 5.45
CA LEU A 38 0.68 -1.13 4.99
C LEU A 38 0.62 -2.28 5.98
N ILE A 39 -0.59 -2.67 6.38
CA ILE A 39 -0.82 -3.73 7.34
C ILE A 39 -1.65 -4.82 6.66
N ALA A 40 -1.11 -6.01 6.58
CA ALA A 40 -1.78 -7.14 5.94
C ALA A 40 -1.25 -8.46 6.52
N ASN A 41 -2.11 -9.46 6.60
CA ASN A 41 -1.72 -10.81 7.03
C ASN A 41 -1.01 -10.84 8.39
N GLY A 42 -1.41 -9.93 9.29
CA GLY A 42 -0.81 -9.83 10.62
C GLY A 42 0.57 -9.18 10.65
N ARG A 43 1.01 -8.59 9.55
CA ARG A 43 2.33 -7.97 9.42
C ARG A 43 2.20 -6.52 8.98
N ARG A 44 3.21 -5.73 9.29
CA ARG A 44 3.31 -4.32 8.90
C ARG A 44 4.54 -4.09 8.07
N GLY A 45 4.45 -3.17 7.11
CA GLY A 45 5.60 -2.79 6.32
C GLY A 45 5.50 -1.36 5.84
N ASN A 46 6.66 -0.71 5.73
CA ASN A 46 6.76 0.64 5.18
C ASN A 46 6.50 0.57 3.68
N ALA A 47 5.49 1.30 3.21
CA ALA A 47 5.13 1.30 1.80
C ALA A 47 6.24 1.86 0.89
N LYS A 48 7.22 2.56 1.47
CA LYS A 48 8.37 3.07 0.73
C LYS A 48 9.49 2.04 0.59
N ASP A 49 9.33 0.86 1.17
CA ASP A 49 10.33 -0.20 1.17
C ASP A 49 9.79 -1.41 0.42
N GLY A 50 10.38 -1.71 -0.75
CA GLY A 50 9.92 -2.80 -1.60
C GLY A 50 10.08 -4.18 -0.95
N MET A 51 11.11 -4.39 -0.16
CA MET A 51 11.31 -5.66 0.55
C MET A 51 10.24 -5.86 1.62
N ALA A 52 9.92 -4.80 2.36
CA ALA A 52 8.86 -4.87 3.35
C ALA A 52 7.52 -5.19 2.69
N MET A 53 7.24 -4.56 1.54
CA MET A 53 6.00 -4.83 0.80
C MET A 53 5.93 -6.28 0.33
N SER A 54 7.03 -6.84 -0.13
CA SER A 54 7.07 -8.24 -0.55
C SER A 54 6.78 -9.20 0.61
N SER A 55 7.27 -8.88 1.80
CA SER A 55 7.11 -9.74 2.96
C SER A 55 5.68 -9.80 3.48
N LEU A 56 4.83 -8.84 3.13
CA LEU A 56 3.43 -8.83 3.54
C LEU A 56 2.59 -9.88 2.81
N GLN A 57 3.04 -10.35 1.65
CA GLN A 57 2.35 -11.36 0.87
C GLN A 57 0.91 -10.97 0.51
N VAL A 58 0.71 -9.72 0.15
CA VAL A 58 -0.60 -9.23 -0.27
C VAL A 58 -0.98 -9.88 -1.60
N ARG A 59 -2.20 -10.38 -1.67
CA ARG A 59 -2.74 -11.03 -2.86
C ARG A 59 -4.13 -10.49 -3.14
N ARG A 60 -4.64 -10.78 -4.32
CA ARG A 60 -6.03 -10.44 -4.66
C ARG A 60 -6.97 -10.92 -3.56
N GLY A 61 -7.82 -10.02 -3.09
CA GLY A 61 -8.80 -10.33 -2.05
C GLY A 61 -8.29 -10.21 -0.62
N THR A 62 -7.00 -9.93 -0.41
CA THR A 62 -6.46 -9.74 0.94
C THR A 62 -7.07 -8.49 1.56
N SER A 63 -7.63 -8.65 2.76
CA SER A 63 -8.10 -7.51 3.54
C SER A 63 -6.92 -6.87 4.25
N ALA A 64 -6.78 -5.56 4.10
CA ALA A 64 -5.61 -4.85 4.59
C ALA A 64 -5.97 -3.44 5.05
N GLN A 65 -4.99 -2.77 5.64
CA GLN A 65 -5.11 -1.39 6.07
C GLN A 65 -3.92 -0.61 5.54
N VAL A 66 -4.16 0.63 5.14
CA VAL A 66 -3.10 1.57 4.85
C VAL A 66 -3.20 2.72 5.82
N LEU A 67 -2.06 3.07 6.44
CA LEU A 67 -1.97 4.12 7.43
C LEU A 67 -0.99 5.17 6.91
N ALA A 68 -1.44 6.40 6.82
CA ALA A 68 -0.57 7.51 6.46
C ALA A 68 -0.54 8.54 7.58
N SER A 69 0.63 9.08 7.87
CA SER A 69 0.82 10.06 8.93
C SER A 69 1.85 11.09 8.50
N GLY A 70 1.44 12.34 8.41
CA GLY A 70 2.33 13.42 8.03
C GLY A 70 1.63 14.56 7.30
N PRO A 71 2.40 15.50 6.77
CA PRO A 71 1.84 16.74 6.20
C PRO A 71 0.99 16.53 4.95
N ASP A 72 1.24 15.47 4.18
CA ASP A 72 0.52 15.19 2.94
C ASP A 72 -0.20 13.84 2.97
N GLU A 73 -0.61 13.39 4.15
CA GLU A 73 -1.20 12.07 4.33
C GLU A 73 -2.45 11.83 3.48
N GLU A 74 -3.31 12.82 3.33
CA GLU A 74 -4.52 12.67 2.54
C GLU A 74 -4.20 12.53 1.05
N ALA A 75 -3.28 13.34 0.55
CA ALA A 75 -2.85 13.27 -0.85
C ALA A 75 -2.17 11.94 -1.13
N ALA A 76 -1.37 11.44 -0.18
CA ALA A 76 -0.73 10.15 -0.30
C ALA A 76 -1.76 9.03 -0.43
N LEU A 77 -2.78 9.02 0.41
CA LEU A 77 -3.82 8.00 0.36
C LEU A 77 -4.62 8.06 -0.95
N ARG A 78 -4.92 9.27 -1.46
CA ARG A 78 -5.60 9.40 -2.75
C ARG A 78 -4.80 8.82 -3.90
N ALA A 79 -3.47 8.94 -3.82
CA ALA A 79 -2.59 8.41 -4.86
C ALA A 79 -2.44 6.89 -4.76
N LEU A 80 -2.45 6.35 -3.54
CA LEU A 80 -2.18 4.94 -3.31
C LEU A 80 -3.40 4.04 -3.42
N LEU A 81 -4.57 4.51 -2.98
CA LEU A 81 -5.77 3.69 -2.97
C LEU A 81 -6.13 3.08 -4.33
N PRO A 82 -6.05 3.81 -5.45
CA PRO A 82 -6.31 3.19 -6.75
C PRO A 82 -5.39 2.02 -7.05
N LEU A 83 -4.12 2.12 -6.67
CA LEU A 83 -3.17 1.02 -6.86
C LEU A 83 -3.50 -0.18 -5.98
N LEU A 84 -3.97 0.09 -4.77
CA LEU A 84 -4.29 -0.96 -3.81
C LEU A 84 -5.60 -1.67 -4.12
N GLN A 85 -6.63 -0.94 -4.55
CA GLN A 85 -7.97 -1.48 -4.74
C GLN A 85 -8.27 -1.93 -6.15
N GLU A 86 -7.76 -1.21 -7.14
CA GLU A 86 -8.05 -1.51 -8.54
C GLU A 86 -6.88 -2.21 -9.21
N GLY A 87 -5.71 -1.74 -8.83
CA GLY A 87 -4.45 -2.30 -9.30
C GLY A 87 -4.37 -2.61 -10.76
#